data_cceef600d3ba867fc8ae6f3921a5188c
#
_entry.id   cceef600d3ba867fc8ae6f3921a5188c
#
_cell.length_a   1.000
_cell.length_b   1.000
_cell.length_c   1.000
_cell.angle_alpha   90.00
_cell.angle_beta   90.00
_cell.angle_gamma   90.00
#
_symmetry.space_group_name_H-M   'P 1'
#
loop_
_entity.id
_entity.type
_entity.pdbx_description
1 polymer ?
#
loop_
_entity_poly.entity_id
_entity_poly.type
_entity_poly.pdbx_seq_one_letter_code
_entity_poly.pdbx_strand_id
1 'polypeptide(L)'
;ELTDFTEANLDFAVRWTEGPDDLEGVQLGSADRVVVGAGDWIVWPGDVAPWGEGEQGTPALVVSDAGQAIDAAIAGLGRARVPGMLAREWISQGRLDATQPFEPCRRAYWLVAPLPQWRQKKVKELVAALTAGQ
;
A
#
# COMPACT_ATOMS: atom_id res chain seq x y z
N GLU A 1 -4.37 -4.01 5.06
CA GLU A 1 -5.19 -5.07 5.63
C GLU A 1 -4.37 -5.95 6.57
N LEU A 2 -4.94 -6.26 7.72
CA LEU A 2 -4.26 -7.09 8.71
C LEU A 2 -4.56 -8.56 8.47
N THR A 3 -3.51 -9.36 8.50
CA THR A 3 -3.63 -10.81 8.46
C THR A 3 -3.37 -11.36 9.85
N ASP A 4 -4.27 -12.18 10.35
CA ASP A 4 -4.11 -12.84 11.64
C ASP A 4 -3.27 -14.11 11.44
N PHE A 5 -2.07 -14.10 11.98
CA PHE A 5 -1.16 -15.24 11.86
C PHE A 5 -1.74 -16.52 12.49
N THR A 6 -2.51 -16.38 13.57
CA THR A 6 -3.04 -17.52 14.30
C THR A 6 -4.22 -18.16 13.58
N GLU A 7 -5.20 -17.36 13.19
CA GLU A 7 -6.41 -17.85 12.53
C GLU A 7 -6.15 -18.31 11.10
N ALA A 8 -5.36 -17.56 10.37
CA ALA A 8 -5.07 -17.88 8.98
C ALA A 8 -3.98 -18.95 8.83
N ASN A 9 -3.36 -19.37 9.93
CA ASN A 9 -2.24 -20.31 9.92
C ASN A 9 -1.13 -19.90 8.95
N LEU A 10 -0.88 -18.60 8.86
CA LEU A 10 0.13 -18.03 7.97
C LEU A 10 1.44 -17.82 8.72
N ASP A 11 2.53 -17.99 8.01
CA ASP A 11 3.87 -17.74 8.55
C ASP A 11 4.27 -16.26 8.47
N PHE A 12 3.57 -15.47 7.68
CA PHE A 12 3.91 -14.07 7.41
C PHE A 12 2.68 -13.27 7.01
N ALA A 13 2.83 -11.93 7.01
CA ALA A 13 1.83 -11.00 6.48
C ALA A 13 2.52 -9.83 5.77
N VAL A 14 1.81 -9.19 4.86
CA VAL A 14 2.24 -7.96 4.21
C VAL A 14 1.39 -6.82 4.76
N ARG A 15 2.04 -5.74 5.23
CA ARG A 15 1.37 -4.60 5.83
C ARG A 15 1.86 -3.29 5.25
N TRP A 16 0.95 -2.36 5.06
CA TRP A 16 1.26 -0.97 4.76
C TRP A 16 1.41 -0.22 6.08
N THR A 17 2.64 0.05 6.49
CA THR A 17 2.94 0.58 7.81
C THR A 17 4.30 1.28 7.85
N GLU A 18 4.63 1.91 8.97
CA GLU A 18 5.89 2.62 9.15
C GLU A 18 7.06 1.67 9.46
N GLY A 19 6.79 0.46 9.89
CA GLY A 19 7.82 -0.53 10.18
C GLY A 19 7.23 -1.81 10.76
N PRO A 20 8.07 -2.79 11.09
CA PRO A 20 7.60 -4.10 11.55
C PRO A 20 7.14 -4.14 13.01
N ASP A 21 7.27 -3.04 13.77
CA ASP A 21 6.99 -2.96 15.21
C ASP A 21 7.80 -4.01 16.00
N ASP A 22 7.13 -4.90 16.75
CA ASP A 22 7.79 -5.96 17.51
C ASP A 22 7.96 -7.26 16.73
N LEU A 23 7.63 -7.26 15.44
CA LEU A 23 7.85 -8.38 14.54
C LEU A 23 9.17 -8.21 13.78
N GLU A 24 9.66 -9.29 13.21
CA GLU A 24 10.73 -9.19 12.23
C GLU A 24 10.14 -8.80 10.88
N GLY A 25 10.86 -8.00 10.10
CA GLY A 25 10.31 -7.53 8.84
C GLY A 25 11.36 -7.06 7.84
N VAL A 26 10.93 -7.02 6.59
CA VAL A 26 11.70 -6.43 5.49
C VAL A 26 10.79 -5.50 4.69
N GLN A 27 11.31 -4.33 4.34
CA GLN A 27 10.58 -3.39 3.50
C GLN A 27 10.52 -3.89 2.06
N LEU A 28 9.32 -3.85 1.49
CA LEU A 28 9.07 -4.18 0.10
C LEU A 28 8.83 -2.88 -0.66
N GLY A 29 9.68 -2.59 -1.63
CA GLY A 29 9.55 -1.38 -2.44
C GLY A 29 9.89 -0.10 -1.70
N SER A 30 9.58 1.01 -2.32
CA SER A 30 9.86 2.34 -1.78
C SER A 30 8.77 2.82 -0.82
N ALA A 31 9.16 3.67 0.12
CA ALA A 31 8.24 4.33 1.04
C ALA A 31 7.79 5.65 0.41
N ASP A 32 6.87 5.56 -0.53
CA ASP A 32 6.31 6.73 -1.20
C ASP A 32 4.84 6.53 -1.55
N ARG A 33 4.19 7.63 -1.91
CA ARG A 33 2.79 7.65 -2.31
C ARG A 33 2.60 8.64 -3.45
N VAL A 34 1.49 8.50 -4.16
CA VAL A 34 1.18 9.34 -5.31
C VAL A 34 -0.33 9.55 -5.42
N VAL A 35 -0.73 10.72 -5.88
CA VAL A 35 -2.13 11.02 -6.18
C VAL A 35 -2.41 10.66 -7.62
N VAL A 36 -3.42 9.84 -7.85
CA VAL A 36 -3.79 9.33 -9.17
C VAL A 36 -5.27 9.58 -9.43
N GLY A 37 -5.61 9.66 -10.71
CA GLY A 37 -6.99 9.89 -11.12
C GLY A 37 -7.39 11.37 -11.06
N ALA A 38 -8.68 11.65 -11.17
CA ALA A 38 -9.21 12.99 -11.16
C ALA A 38 -10.64 13.01 -10.58
N GLY A 39 -11.02 14.14 -10.00
CA GLY A 39 -12.33 14.30 -9.39
C GLY A 39 -12.28 14.33 -7.87
N ASP A 40 -13.37 13.94 -7.24
CA ASP A 40 -13.45 13.90 -5.79
C ASP A 40 -12.64 12.76 -5.20
N TRP A 41 -12.39 12.84 -3.91
CA TRP A 41 -11.51 11.88 -3.26
C TRP A 41 -12.11 10.50 -3.06
N ILE A 42 -11.34 9.48 -3.39
CA ILE A 42 -11.57 8.09 -3.02
C ILE A 42 -10.72 7.81 -1.80
N VAL A 43 -11.33 7.31 -0.73
CA VAL A 43 -10.67 7.10 0.57
C VAL A 43 -10.59 5.62 0.90
N TRP A 44 -9.47 5.21 1.46
CA TRP A 44 -9.24 3.86 1.94
C TRP A 44 -8.57 3.91 3.32
N PRO A 45 -8.62 2.86 4.15
CA PRO A 45 -8.19 2.94 5.55
C PRO A 45 -6.75 3.38 5.80
N GLY A 46 -5.85 3.19 4.84
CA GLY A 46 -4.47 3.65 4.95
C GLY A 46 -4.26 5.11 4.58
N ASP A 47 -5.28 5.80 4.10
CA ASP A 47 -5.23 7.21 3.72
C ASP A 47 -6.59 7.88 4.00
N VAL A 48 -6.89 8.06 5.27
CA VAL A 48 -8.21 8.51 5.72
C VAL A 48 -8.45 10.02 5.59
N ALA A 49 -7.41 10.80 5.34
CA ALA A 49 -7.52 12.25 5.19
C ALA A 49 -6.64 12.72 4.03
N PRO A 50 -7.00 12.36 2.79
CA PRO A 50 -6.19 12.72 1.62
C PRO A 50 -6.24 14.22 1.31
N TRP A 51 -7.30 14.90 1.66
CA TRP A 51 -7.41 16.35 1.57
C TRP A 51 -6.64 16.98 2.74
N GLY A 52 -5.77 17.87 2.51
CA GLY A 52 -4.89 18.44 3.50
C GLY A 52 -5.58 19.01 4.74
N GLU A 53 -4.76 19.45 5.67
CA GLU A 53 -5.23 20.06 6.92
C GLU A 53 -6.11 21.28 6.61
N GLY A 54 -7.23 21.36 7.31
CA GLY A 54 -8.20 22.45 7.12
C GLY A 54 -9.18 22.25 5.99
N GLU A 55 -8.97 21.30 5.13
CA GLU A 55 -9.95 20.93 4.12
C GLU A 55 -10.98 20.00 4.74
N GLN A 56 -12.21 20.15 4.29
CA GLN A 56 -13.29 19.26 4.69
C GLN A 56 -14.03 18.84 3.45
N GLY A 57 -14.35 17.59 3.36
CA GLY A 57 -15.07 17.09 2.22
C GLY A 57 -15.74 15.77 2.51
N THR A 58 -16.75 15.48 1.72
CA THR A 58 -17.34 14.17 1.69
C THR A 58 -16.59 13.39 0.61
N PRO A 59 -16.01 12.22 0.91
CA PRO A 59 -15.37 11.44 -0.12
C PRO A 59 -16.40 10.98 -1.16
N ALA A 60 -15.98 10.95 -2.42
CA ALA A 60 -16.80 10.41 -3.50
C ALA A 60 -17.07 8.93 -3.29
N LEU A 61 -16.11 8.24 -2.70
CA LEU A 61 -16.15 6.79 -2.54
C LEU A 61 -15.25 6.37 -1.37
N VAL A 62 -15.72 5.41 -0.60
CA VAL A 62 -14.92 4.77 0.46
C VAL A 62 -14.74 3.30 0.07
N VAL A 63 -13.49 2.85 0.01
CA VAL A 63 -13.15 1.49 -0.39
C VAL A 63 -12.32 0.81 0.70
N SER A 64 -12.11 -0.48 0.58
CA SER A 64 -11.50 -1.30 1.63
C SER A 64 -9.98 -1.25 1.64
N ASP A 65 -9.34 -1.01 0.51
CA ASP A 65 -7.89 -1.03 0.40
C ASP A 65 -7.39 -0.19 -0.78
N ALA A 66 -6.07 -0.04 -0.87
CA ALA A 66 -5.44 0.76 -1.92
C ALA A 66 -5.66 0.18 -3.32
N GLY A 67 -5.71 -1.13 -3.46
CA GLY A 67 -5.98 -1.78 -4.74
C GLY A 67 -7.34 -1.40 -5.29
N GLN A 68 -8.36 -1.41 -4.44
CA GLN A 68 -9.70 -0.96 -4.82
C GLN A 68 -9.73 0.53 -5.15
N ALA A 69 -8.95 1.34 -4.43
CA ALA A 69 -8.84 2.77 -4.73
C ALA A 69 -8.24 3.00 -6.12
N ILE A 70 -7.23 2.24 -6.49
CA ILE A 70 -6.63 2.29 -7.82
C ILE A 70 -7.63 1.86 -8.89
N ASP A 71 -8.34 0.76 -8.67
CA ASP A 71 -9.36 0.29 -9.60
C ASP A 71 -10.44 1.35 -9.83
N ALA A 72 -10.88 2.00 -8.77
CA ALA A 72 -11.88 3.06 -8.86
C ALA A 72 -11.33 4.28 -9.63
N ALA A 73 -10.08 4.65 -9.40
CA ALA A 73 -9.44 5.75 -10.13
C ALA A 73 -9.30 5.42 -11.63
N ILE A 74 -8.92 4.20 -11.96
CA ILE A 74 -8.86 3.74 -13.36
C ILE A 74 -10.24 3.82 -14.02
N ALA A 75 -11.28 3.47 -13.28
CA ALA A 75 -12.66 3.54 -13.77
C ALA A 75 -13.20 4.97 -13.87
N GLY A 76 -12.44 5.98 -13.47
CA GLY A 76 -12.86 7.37 -13.57
C GLY A 76 -13.78 7.83 -12.44
N LEU A 77 -13.80 7.12 -11.31
CA LEU A 77 -14.72 7.42 -10.21
C LEU A 77 -14.20 8.50 -9.27
N GLY A 78 -12.93 8.88 -9.38
CA GLY A 78 -12.36 9.91 -8.54
C GLY A 78 -10.83 9.86 -8.53
N ARG A 79 -10.22 10.57 -7.58
CA ARG A 79 -8.79 10.55 -7.35
C ARG A 79 -8.46 9.93 -6.00
N ALA A 80 -7.29 9.32 -5.91
CA ALA A 80 -6.86 8.65 -4.69
C ALA A 80 -5.39 8.87 -4.44
N ARG A 81 -4.99 8.93 -3.17
CA ARG A 81 -3.59 8.93 -2.78
C ARG A 81 -3.24 7.49 -2.35
N VAL A 82 -2.34 6.87 -3.09
CA VAL A 82 -2.07 5.45 -2.97
C VAL A 82 -0.57 5.18 -2.89
N PRO A 83 -0.18 4.01 -2.36
CA PRO A 83 1.23 3.64 -2.37
C PRO A 83 1.82 3.66 -3.78
N GLY A 84 2.98 4.30 -3.92
CA GLY A 84 3.65 4.40 -5.21
C GLY A 84 3.98 3.04 -5.81
N MET A 85 4.35 2.10 -4.96
CA MET A 85 4.65 0.73 -5.38
C MET A 85 3.51 0.08 -6.17
N LEU A 86 2.25 0.33 -5.77
CA LEU A 86 1.10 -0.25 -6.46
C LEU A 86 0.72 0.51 -7.72
N ALA A 87 0.98 1.81 -7.76
CA ALA A 87 0.51 2.64 -8.87
C ALA A 87 1.49 2.71 -10.05
N ARG A 88 2.78 2.52 -9.82
CA ARG A 88 3.82 2.74 -10.83
C ARG A 88 3.58 2.02 -12.14
N GLU A 89 3.24 0.75 -12.08
CA GLU A 89 3.04 -0.04 -13.28
C GLU A 89 1.85 0.46 -14.11
N TRP A 90 0.75 0.78 -13.43
CA TRP A 90 -0.44 1.32 -14.10
C TRP A 90 -0.16 2.65 -14.75
N ILE A 91 0.64 3.50 -14.09
CA ILE A 91 1.05 4.78 -14.65
C ILE A 91 1.95 4.56 -15.86
N SER A 92 2.92 3.67 -15.76
CA SER A 92 3.84 3.38 -16.87
C SER A 92 3.14 2.79 -18.09
N GLN A 93 2.04 2.08 -17.88
CA GLN A 93 1.23 1.52 -18.96
C GLN A 93 0.24 2.53 -19.55
N GLY A 94 0.18 3.74 -19.03
CA GLY A 94 -0.76 4.77 -19.50
C GLY A 94 -2.20 4.54 -19.07
N ARG A 95 -2.45 3.64 -18.12
CA ARG A 95 -3.81 3.31 -17.66
C ARG A 95 -4.27 4.15 -16.48
N LEU A 96 -3.35 4.89 -15.89
CA LEU A 96 -3.61 5.71 -14.71
C LEU A 96 -2.71 6.93 -14.78
N ASP A 97 -3.26 8.11 -14.49
CA ASP A 97 -2.51 9.36 -14.52
C ASP A 97 -2.14 9.79 -13.11
N ALA A 98 -0.85 10.08 -12.89
CA ALA A 98 -0.40 10.76 -11.69
C ALA A 98 -0.67 12.25 -11.83
N THR A 99 -1.42 12.81 -10.89
CA THR A 99 -1.75 14.24 -10.92
C THR A 99 -0.74 15.09 -10.16
N GLN A 100 0.14 14.46 -9.40
CA GLN A 100 1.20 15.09 -8.64
C GLN A 100 2.44 14.21 -8.66
N PRO A 101 3.63 14.76 -8.39
CA PRO A 101 4.81 13.92 -8.24
C PRO A 101 4.69 12.92 -7.10
N PHE A 102 5.42 11.81 -7.20
CA PHE A 102 5.55 10.89 -6.09
C PHE A 102 6.18 11.61 -4.90
N GLU A 103 5.61 11.40 -3.72
CA GLU A 103 6.15 12.01 -2.51
C GLU A 103 6.63 10.94 -1.53
N PRO A 104 7.78 11.13 -0.89
CA PRO A 104 8.21 10.24 0.18
C PRO A 104 7.22 10.24 1.33
N CYS A 105 7.05 9.08 1.97
CA CYS A 105 6.24 8.98 3.17
C CYS A 105 6.88 7.99 4.15
N ARG A 106 6.34 7.92 5.36
CA ARG A 106 6.88 7.02 6.38
C ARG A 106 6.44 5.58 6.20
N ARG A 107 5.36 5.36 5.46
CA ARG A 107 4.81 4.03 5.26
C ARG A 107 5.34 3.38 4.01
N ALA A 108 5.51 2.08 4.09
CA ALA A 108 5.85 1.21 2.96
C ALA A 108 5.14 -0.11 3.17
N TYR A 109 5.19 -0.98 2.18
CA TYR A 109 4.79 -2.35 2.41
C TYR A 109 5.93 -3.09 3.10
N TRP A 110 5.58 -3.83 4.15
CA TRP A 110 6.49 -4.64 4.93
C TRP A 110 6.02 -6.08 4.95
N LEU A 111 6.93 -6.98 4.65
CA LEU A 111 6.73 -8.40 4.91
C LEU A 111 7.17 -8.64 6.35
N VAL A 112 6.26 -9.09 7.19
CA VAL A 112 6.49 -9.25 8.62
C VAL A 112 6.09 -10.64 9.09
N ALA A 113 6.78 -11.14 10.09
CA ALA A 113 6.46 -12.40 10.73
C ALA A 113 7.04 -12.41 12.16
N PRO A 114 6.46 -13.20 13.08
CA PRO A 114 7.13 -13.48 14.35
C PRO A 114 8.47 -14.16 14.12
N LEU A 115 9.43 -13.95 15.02
CA LEU A 115 10.78 -14.45 14.82
C LEU A 115 10.88 -15.95 14.54
N PRO A 116 10.13 -16.83 15.20
CA PRO A 116 10.19 -18.25 14.88
C PRO A 116 9.84 -18.57 13.41
N GLN A 117 8.81 -17.91 12.86
CA GLN A 117 8.42 -18.08 11.47
C GLN A 117 9.44 -17.46 10.52
N TRP A 118 10.03 -16.32 10.92
CA TRP A 118 11.03 -15.64 10.10
C TRP A 118 12.26 -16.50 9.85
N ARG A 119 12.61 -17.37 10.78
CA ARG A 119 13.76 -18.27 10.65
C ARG A 119 13.52 -19.48 9.76
N GLN A 120 12.28 -19.75 9.36
CA GLN A 120 11.97 -20.87 8.49
C GLN A 120 12.55 -20.65 7.09
N LYS A 121 13.05 -21.72 6.51
CA LYS A 121 13.64 -21.67 5.18
C LYS A 121 12.68 -21.11 4.13
N LYS A 122 11.41 -21.53 4.16
CA LYS A 122 10.41 -21.05 3.20
C LYS A 122 10.18 -19.54 3.27
N VAL A 123 10.25 -18.95 4.46
CA VAL A 123 10.10 -17.51 4.63
C VAL A 123 11.33 -16.79 4.11
N LYS A 124 12.52 -17.29 4.38
CA LYS A 124 13.76 -16.72 3.85
C LYS A 124 13.81 -16.77 2.32
N GLU A 125 13.35 -17.84 1.73
CA GLU A 125 13.25 -17.97 0.28
C GLU A 125 12.23 -16.99 -0.31
N LEU A 126 11.09 -16.81 0.35
CA LEU A 126 10.08 -15.86 -0.07
C LEU A 126 10.61 -14.43 0.00
N VAL A 127 11.30 -14.06 1.09
CA VAL A 127 11.91 -12.74 1.24
C VAL A 127 12.89 -12.48 0.11
N ALA A 128 13.75 -13.44 -0.19
CA ALA A 128 14.71 -13.31 -1.29
C ALA A 128 14.01 -13.09 -2.63
N ALA A 129 12.95 -13.82 -2.91
CA ALA A 129 12.19 -13.69 -4.14
C ALA A 129 11.48 -12.32 -4.23
N LEU A 130 10.87 -11.86 -3.15
CA LEU A 130 10.13 -10.59 -3.13
C LEU A 130 11.04 -9.36 -3.18
N THR A 131 12.28 -9.47 -2.70
CA THR A 131 13.21 -8.35 -2.66
C THR A 131 14.19 -8.35 -3.84
N ALA A 132 14.22 -9.38 -4.65
CA ALA A 132 15.18 -9.52 -5.76
C ALA A 132 15.03 -8.44 -6.83
N GLY A 133 13.85 -7.84 -6.98
CA GLY A 133 13.58 -6.83 -7.99
C GLY A 133 13.69 -5.38 -7.48
N GLN A 134 14.17 -5.18 -6.27
CA GLN A 134 14.24 -3.84 -5.66
C GLN A 134 15.56 -3.15 -5.92
#